data_d596295b729386b6a6a692bf7c6f53e4
#
_entry.id   d596295b729386b6a6a692bf7c6f53e4
#
_cell.length_a   1.000
_cell.length_b   1.000
_cell.length_c   1.000
_cell.angle_alpha   90.00
_cell.angle_beta   90.00
_cell.angle_gamma   90.00
#
_symmetry.space_group_name_H-M   'P 1'
#
loop_
_entity.id
_entity.type
_entity.pdbx_description
1 polymer ?
#
loop_
_entity_poly.entity_id
_entity_poly.type
_entity_poly.pdbx_seq_one_letter_code
_entity_poly.pdbx_strand_id
1 'polypeptide(L)'
;MRFCKQICVFILIVLQSVPGQSKPEILDVTIDVKQNGIFIKFNTSVPVKLHNITGWSAESGWFYITILNAISDSLAITNSAYRFPITNIQTANSGESTQIALKLDREVESFEFYRSDAPPEILLSLRFPVDKIFVHAEEGISKQPSKFEYRKKKSQQYKRTRTGLYLLGSSLTIAGAMDMDNKNEMSWELPAGLLILSGTYFFDIVLYPKLHKK
;
A
#
# COMPACT_ATOMS: atom_id res chain seq x y z
N MET A 1 -25.16 -22.77 56.89
CA MET A 1 -24.61 -23.31 55.63
C MET A 1 -25.45 -23.05 54.36
N ARG A 2 -26.77 -22.81 54.42
CA ARG A 2 -27.58 -22.51 53.21
C ARG A 2 -27.37 -21.09 52.66
N PHE A 3 -27.10 -20.09 53.49
CA PHE A 3 -26.87 -18.71 53.09
C PHE A 3 -25.57 -18.52 52.26
N CYS A 4 -24.51 -19.25 52.61
CA CYS A 4 -23.23 -19.16 51.90
C CYS A 4 -23.31 -19.75 50.47
N LYS A 5 -24.10 -20.77 50.23
CA LYS A 5 -24.34 -21.33 48.89
C LYS A 5 -25.13 -20.40 47.98
N GLN A 6 -26.09 -19.64 48.51
CA GLN A 6 -26.84 -18.66 47.70
C GLN A 6 -25.99 -17.45 47.27
N ILE A 7 -25.11 -16.98 48.14
CA ILE A 7 -24.19 -15.89 47.80
C ILE A 7 -23.18 -16.29 46.74
N CYS A 8 -22.62 -17.52 46.81
CA CYS A 8 -21.72 -18.04 45.79
C CYS A 8 -22.39 -18.17 44.40
N VAL A 9 -23.64 -18.61 44.34
CA VAL A 9 -24.39 -18.73 43.07
C VAL A 9 -24.66 -17.33 42.47
N PHE A 10 -24.99 -16.34 43.30
CA PHE A 10 -25.22 -14.96 42.84
C PHE A 10 -23.96 -14.32 42.29
N ILE A 11 -22.80 -14.53 42.94
CA ILE A 11 -21.48 -14.04 42.46
C ILE A 11 -21.09 -14.70 41.13
N LEU A 12 -21.39 -16.00 40.97
CA LEU A 12 -21.10 -16.74 39.74
C LEU A 12 -21.94 -16.25 38.54
N ILE A 13 -23.19 -15.85 38.76
CA ILE A 13 -24.08 -15.32 37.72
C ILE A 13 -23.65 -13.91 37.29
N VAL A 14 -23.21 -13.07 38.24
CA VAL A 14 -22.75 -11.71 37.95
C VAL A 14 -21.44 -11.72 37.17
N LEU A 15 -20.55 -12.69 37.36
CA LEU A 15 -19.31 -12.86 36.63
C LEU A 15 -19.48 -13.27 35.16
N GLN A 16 -20.63 -13.85 34.78
CA GLN A 16 -20.91 -14.23 33.39
C GLN A 16 -21.51 -13.11 32.54
N SER A 17 -21.82 -11.96 33.13
CA SER A 17 -22.45 -10.81 32.43
C SER A 17 -21.47 -9.73 31.96
N VAL A 18 -20.20 -10.06 31.84
CA VAL A 18 -19.29 -9.14 31.13
C VAL A 18 -19.57 -9.24 29.63
N PRO A 19 -20.26 -8.28 29.02
CA PRO A 19 -20.48 -8.30 27.59
C PRO A 19 -19.10 -8.29 26.96
N GLY A 20 -18.74 -9.38 26.28
CA GLY A 20 -17.55 -9.42 25.45
C GLY A 20 -17.63 -8.23 24.50
N GLN A 21 -16.69 -7.29 24.59
CA GLN A 21 -16.66 -6.15 23.69
C GLN A 21 -16.51 -6.71 22.27
N SER A 22 -17.60 -6.66 21.49
CA SER A 22 -17.56 -7.01 20.08
C SER A 22 -16.53 -6.12 19.40
N LYS A 23 -15.61 -6.74 18.66
CA LYS A 23 -14.63 -5.97 17.87
C LYS A 23 -15.38 -5.09 16.88
N PRO A 24 -15.01 -3.83 16.71
CA PRO A 24 -15.54 -2.97 15.66
C PRO A 24 -15.37 -3.64 14.31
N GLU A 25 -16.44 -3.67 13.53
CA GLU A 25 -16.41 -4.15 12.16
C GLU A 25 -16.62 -2.97 11.22
N ILE A 26 -15.78 -2.85 10.19
CA ILE A 26 -15.92 -1.86 9.12
C ILE A 26 -16.87 -2.44 8.09
N LEU A 27 -18.07 -1.86 8.00
CA LEU A 27 -19.19 -2.38 7.22
C LEU A 27 -19.14 -1.90 5.77
N ASP A 28 -18.79 -0.61 5.58
CA ASP A 28 -18.82 0.05 4.29
C ASP A 28 -17.87 1.24 4.24
N VAL A 29 -17.46 1.60 3.04
CA VAL A 29 -16.58 2.74 2.76
C VAL A 29 -17.19 3.63 1.70
N THR A 30 -17.45 4.89 2.05
CA THR A 30 -17.92 5.91 1.12
C THR A 30 -16.83 6.94 0.85
N ILE A 31 -16.59 7.24 -0.42
CA ILE A 31 -15.53 8.15 -0.86
C ILE A 31 -16.15 9.35 -1.54
N ASP A 32 -15.88 10.54 -1.01
CA ASP A 32 -16.31 11.82 -1.58
C ASP A 32 -15.06 12.64 -1.97
N VAL A 33 -14.91 12.84 -3.28
CA VAL A 33 -13.78 13.57 -3.85
C VAL A 33 -14.14 15.04 -4.01
N LYS A 34 -13.33 15.90 -3.42
CA LYS A 34 -13.41 17.35 -3.52
C LYS A 34 -12.27 17.91 -4.37
N GLN A 35 -12.32 19.18 -4.71
CA GLN A 35 -11.33 19.83 -5.56
C GLN A 35 -9.89 19.74 -5.00
N ASN A 36 -9.73 19.88 -3.68
CA ASN A 36 -8.44 19.93 -2.99
C ASN A 36 -8.23 18.80 -1.99
N GLY A 37 -9.02 17.73 -2.05
CA GLY A 37 -8.89 16.62 -1.11
C GLY A 37 -9.91 15.52 -1.32
N ILE A 38 -9.88 14.56 -0.42
CA ILE A 38 -10.81 13.44 -0.37
C ILE A 38 -11.33 13.28 1.05
N PHE A 39 -12.62 13.07 1.18
CA PHE A 39 -13.23 12.58 2.41
C PHE A 39 -13.57 11.11 2.24
N ILE A 40 -13.08 10.31 3.16
CA ILE A 40 -13.34 8.87 3.19
C ILE A 40 -14.05 8.56 4.50
N LYS A 41 -15.26 8.05 4.39
CA LYS A 41 -16.10 7.68 5.52
C LYS A 41 -16.15 6.16 5.63
N PHE A 42 -15.78 5.65 6.79
CA PHE A 42 -15.89 4.25 7.17
C PHE A 42 -17.04 4.09 8.14
N ASN A 43 -18.08 3.39 7.73
CA ASN A 43 -19.19 3.02 8.60
C ASN A 43 -18.76 1.82 9.45
N THR A 44 -18.94 1.90 10.76
CA THR A 44 -18.51 0.85 11.69
C THR A 44 -19.68 0.32 12.51
N SER A 45 -19.59 -0.94 12.95
CA SER A 45 -20.66 -1.56 13.76
C SER A 45 -20.78 -0.94 15.16
N VAL A 46 -19.67 -0.47 15.72
CA VAL A 46 -19.58 0.24 17.00
C VAL A 46 -18.55 1.35 16.91
N PRO A 47 -18.64 2.38 17.78
CA PRO A 47 -17.69 3.50 17.73
C PRO A 47 -16.25 3.06 17.97
N VAL A 48 -15.32 3.53 17.12
CA VAL A 48 -13.88 3.29 17.23
C VAL A 48 -13.22 4.46 17.92
N LYS A 49 -12.31 4.21 18.86
CA LYS A 49 -11.56 5.26 19.54
C LYS A 49 -10.48 5.82 18.62
N LEU A 50 -10.31 7.14 18.56
CA LEU A 50 -9.33 7.79 17.66
C LEU A 50 -7.90 7.31 17.88
N HIS A 51 -7.49 6.99 19.11
CA HIS A 51 -6.15 6.49 19.40
C HIS A 51 -5.89 5.07 18.85
N ASN A 52 -6.93 4.37 18.42
CA ASN A 52 -6.82 3.08 17.72
C ASN A 52 -6.66 3.24 16.20
N ILE A 53 -6.65 4.47 15.69
CA ILE A 53 -6.58 4.75 14.26
C ILE A 53 -5.26 5.46 13.99
N THR A 54 -4.49 4.95 13.07
CA THR A 54 -3.26 5.58 12.58
C THR A 54 -3.25 5.65 11.07
N GLY A 55 -2.63 6.69 10.54
CA GLY A 55 -2.45 6.87 9.11
C GLY A 55 -1.04 7.33 8.78
N TRP A 56 -0.55 6.95 7.62
CA TRP A 56 0.75 7.42 7.15
C TRP A 56 0.84 7.33 5.62
N SER A 57 1.60 8.23 5.04
CA SER A 57 1.86 8.31 3.61
C SER A 57 3.22 7.73 3.27
N ALA A 58 3.30 6.89 2.25
CA ALA A 58 4.56 6.36 1.72
C ALA A 58 4.98 7.12 0.45
N GLU A 59 6.28 7.29 0.24
CA GLU A 59 6.86 7.92 -0.97
C GLU A 59 6.41 7.25 -2.27
N SER A 60 6.00 5.98 -2.20
CA SER A 60 5.46 5.22 -3.33
C SER A 60 4.06 5.67 -3.78
N GLY A 61 3.44 6.65 -3.12
CA GLY A 61 2.09 7.14 -3.39
C GLY A 61 1.01 6.23 -2.79
N TRP A 62 1.32 5.41 -1.82
CA TRP A 62 0.37 4.69 -1.00
C TRP A 62 0.10 5.47 0.28
N PHE A 63 -1.16 5.53 0.67
CA PHE A 63 -1.59 6.00 1.97
C PHE A 63 -2.17 4.82 2.75
N TYR A 64 -1.66 4.57 3.93
CA TYR A 64 -2.06 3.45 4.78
C TYR A 64 -2.86 3.93 5.97
N ILE A 65 -3.91 3.18 6.30
CA ILE A 65 -4.76 3.40 7.46
C ILE A 65 -4.75 2.10 8.24
N THR A 66 -4.38 2.15 9.51
CA THR A 66 -4.42 0.99 10.41
C THR A 66 -5.42 1.27 11.52
N ILE A 67 -6.37 0.36 11.71
CA ILE A 67 -7.39 0.43 12.75
C ILE A 67 -7.19 -0.77 13.66
N LEU A 68 -6.73 -0.49 14.89
CA LEU A 68 -6.48 -1.51 15.90
C LEU A 68 -7.79 -2.08 16.46
N ASN A 69 -7.76 -3.35 16.81
CA ASN A 69 -8.90 -4.11 17.35
C ASN A 69 -10.15 -4.09 16.46
N ALA A 70 -10.00 -3.89 15.15
CA ALA A 70 -11.07 -3.88 14.18
C ALA A 70 -10.91 -5.01 13.16
N ILE A 71 -12.02 -5.43 12.58
CA ILE A 71 -12.09 -6.34 11.45
C ILE A 71 -12.84 -5.65 10.31
N SER A 72 -12.63 -6.10 9.08
CA SER A 72 -13.35 -5.58 7.92
C SER A 72 -13.74 -6.69 6.96
N ASP A 73 -14.83 -6.50 6.23
CA ASP A 73 -15.08 -7.24 5.02
C ASP A 73 -14.17 -6.71 3.90
N SER A 74 -13.07 -7.43 3.69
CA SER A 74 -12.06 -7.04 2.70
C SER A 74 -12.63 -6.97 1.28
N LEU A 75 -13.64 -7.79 0.95
CA LEU A 75 -14.28 -7.78 -0.37
C LEU A 75 -15.18 -6.56 -0.52
N ALA A 76 -15.98 -6.22 0.49
CA ALA A 76 -16.85 -5.06 0.47
C ALA A 76 -16.03 -3.76 0.29
N ILE A 77 -14.91 -3.63 1.00
CA ILE A 77 -14.05 -2.45 0.91
C ILE A 77 -13.30 -2.40 -0.43
N THR A 78 -12.72 -3.50 -0.89
CA THR A 78 -11.96 -3.54 -2.15
C THR A 78 -12.87 -3.29 -3.36
N ASN A 79 -14.13 -3.71 -3.29
CA ASN A 79 -15.12 -3.49 -4.34
C ASN A 79 -15.85 -2.14 -4.22
N SER A 80 -15.55 -1.33 -3.20
CA SER A 80 -16.12 0.01 -3.07
C SER A 80 -15.80 0.86 -4.30
N ALA A 81 -16.78 1.63 -4.75
CA ALA A 81 -16.60 2.52 -5.88
C ALA A 81 -15.63 3.66 -5.52
N TYR A 82 -14.49 3.69 -6.17
CA TYR A 82 -13.53 4.77 -6.01
C TYR A 82 -13.34 5.55 -7.31
N ARG A 83 -12.94 6.81 -7.17
CA ARG A 83 -12.73 7.73 -8.28
C ARG A 83 -11.35 8.38 -8.14
N PHE A 84 -10.84 8.89 -9.27
CA PHE A 84 -9.65 9.72 -9.24
C PHE A 84 -9.74 10.78 -8.12
N PRO A 85 -8.65 10.97 -7.31
CA PRO A 85 -7.28 10.50 -7.50
C PRO A 85 -6.95 9.15 -6.82
N ILE A 86 -7.93 8.39 -6.34
CA ILE A 86 -7.69 7.03 -5.86
C ILE A 86 -7.62 6.10 -7.07
N THR A 87 -6.55 5.34 -7.19
CA THR A 87 -6.32 4.41 -8.32
C THR A 87 -6.39 2.96 -7.92
N ASN A 88 -6.28 2.65 -6.64
CA ASN A 88 -6.44 1.29 -6.10
C ASN A 88 -6.75 1.34 -4.60
N ILE A 89 -7.51 0.36 -4.12
CA ILE A 89 -7.79 0.12 -2.70
C ILE A 89 -7.45 -1.33 -2.39
N GLN A 90 -6.73 -1.56 -1.31
CA GLN A 90 -6.40 -2.88 -0.80
C GLN A 90 -6.71 -2.94 0.69
N THR A 91 -7.17 -4.09 1.16
CA THR A 91 -7.48 -4.31 2.57
C THR A 91 -6.87 -5.60 3.05
N ALA A 92 -6.26 -5.57 4.21
CA ALA A 92 -5.70 -6.73 4.88
C ALA A 92 -6.15 -6.75 6.34
N ASN A 93 -6.68 -7.90 6.78
CA ASN A 93 -6.98 -8.15 8.18
C ASN A 93 -5.83 -8.93 8.82
N SER A 94 -5.32 -8.42 9.93
CA SER A 94 -4.49 -9.16 10.88
C SER A 94 -5.34 -9.44 12.12
N GLY A 95 -5.10 -10.52 12.86
CA GLY A 95 -5.98 -10.93 13.99
C GLY A 95 -6.33 -9.83 15.00
N GLU A 96 -5.56 -8.75 15.04
CA GLU A 96 -5.73 -7.61 15.97
C GLU A 96 -5.96 -6.27 15.29
N SER A 97 -5.93 -6.19 13.96
CA SER A 97 -6.08 -4.94 13.23
C SER A 97 -6.53 -5.13 11.79
N THR A 98 -7.18 -4.09 11.25
CA THR A 98 -7.44 -3.95 9.83
C THR A 98 -6.51 -2.88 9.26
N GLN A 99 -5.85 -3.19 8.17
CA GLN A 99 -5.08 -2.23 7.38
C GLN A 99 -5.75 -1.99 6.03
N ILE A 100 -5.98 -0.73 5.71
CA ILE A 100 -6.52 -0.28 4.42
C ILE A 100 -5.44 0.54 3.73
N ALA A 101 -5.11 0.17 2.51
CA ALA A 101 -4.12 0.85 1.69
C ALA A 101 -4.80 1.49 0.47
N LEU A 102 -4.61 2.79 0.31
CA LEU A 102 -5.12 3.59 -0.78
C LEU A 102 -3.97 3.97 -1.70
N LYS A 103 -4.04 3.59 -2.96
CA LYS A 103 -3.10 4.07 -3.97
C LYS A 103 -3.59 5.40 -4.52
N LEU A 104 -2.82 6.45 -4.29
CA LEU A 104 -3.14 7.80 -4.72
C LEU A 104 -2.27 8.21 -5.91
N ASP A 105 -2.85 8.95 -6.84
CA ASP A 105 -2.12 9.59 -7.96
C ASP A 105 -1.57 10.97 -7.56
N ARG A 106 -1.87 11.41 -6.35
CA ARG A 106 -1.41 12.69 -5.78
C ARG A 106 -0.71 12.45 -4.44
N GLU A 107 0.21 13.33 -4.12
CA GLU A 107 0.87 13.39 -2.83
C GLU A 107 -0.10 13.97 -1.78
N VAL A 108 -0.11 13.40 -0.59
CA VAL A 108 -0.92 13.89 0.53
C VAL A 108 -0.10 14.94 1.28
N GLU A 109 -0.62 16.15 1.40
CA GLU A 109 -0.02 17.24 2.15
C GLU A 109 -0.30 17.10 3.65
N SER A 110 -1.56 16.80 3.99
CA SER A 110 -2.00 16.59 5.37
C SER A 110 -3.20 15.66 5.43
N PHE A 111 -3.41 15.06 6.59
CA PHE A 111 -4.58 14.23 6.83
C PHE A 111 -5.06 14.36 8.28
N GLU A 112 -6.35 14.15 8.47
CA GLU A 112 -6.99 14.22 9.78
C GLU A 112 -8.06 13.15 9.91
N PHE A 113 -8.16 12.55 11.10
CA PHE A 113 -9.22 11.61 11.45
C PHE A 113 -10.23 12.27 12.38
N TYR A 114 -11.49 12.08 12.06
CA TYR A 114 -12.62 12.45 12.91
C TYR A 114 -13.45 11.20 13.18
N ARG A 115 -14.20 11.22 14.26
CA ARG A 115 -15.15 10.16 14.57
C ARG A 115 -16.52 10.73 14.89
N SER A 116 -17.55 9.94 14.61
CA SER A 116 -18.91 10.11 15.11
C SER A 116 -19.31 8.86 15.89
N ASP A 117 -20.04 9.06 16.98
CA ASP A 117 -20.55 7.96 17.79
C ASP A 117 -21.97 7.57 17.41
N ALA A 118 -22.73 8.48 16.77
CA ALA A 118 -24.11 8.26 16.34
C ALA A 118 -24.39 9.00 15.01
N PRO A 119 -24.38 8.32 13.86
CA PRO A 119 -23.99 6.92 13.64
C PRO A 119 -22.51 6.68 13.90
N PRO A 120 -22.09 5.42 14.21
CA PRO A 120 -20.70 5.10 14.44
C PRO A 120 -19.91 5.13 13.12
N GLU A 121 -19.09 6.18 12.95
CA GLU A 121 -18.34 6.44 11.73
C GLU A 121 -16.94 6.95 12.04
N ILE A 122 -16.00 6.61 11.15
CA ILE A 122 -14.68 7.23 11.07
C ILE A 122 -14.65 8.05 9.78
N LEU A 123 -14.29 9.31 9.88
CA LEU A 123 -14.08 10.18 8.73
C LEU A 123 -12.59 10.49 8.60
N LEU A 124 -12.00 10.17 7.47
CA LEU A 124 -10.65 10.58 7.08
C LEU A 124 -10.75 11.72 6.07
N SER A 125 -10.09 12.82 6.37
CA SER A 125 -9.87 13.94 5.46
C SER A 125 -8.44 13.89 4.95
N LEU A 126 -8.26 13.73 3.64
CA LEU A 126 -6.96 13.86 2.96
C LEU A 126 -6.93 15.17 2.20
N ARG A 127 -5.88 15.97 2.38
CA ARG A 127 -5.65 17.22 1.66
C ARG A 127 -4.48 17.09 0.69
N PHE A 128 -4.63 17.69 -0.48
CA PHE A 128 -3.60 17.75 -1.51
C PHE A 128 -3.06 19.17 -1.65
N PRO A 129 -1.78 19.34 -2.05
CA PRO A 129 -1.18 20.65 -2.30
C PRO A 129 -1.97 21.45 -3.35
N VAL A 130 -2.25 22.71 -3.06
CA VAL A 130 -3.07 23.60 -3.88
C VAL A 130 -2.42 23.88 -5.24
N ASP A 131 -1.12 23.99 -5.27
CA ASP A 131 -0.32 24.30 -6.46
C ASP A 131 -0.43 23.25 -7.57
N LYS A 132 -0.83 22.01 -7.23
CA LYS A 132 -1.04 20.93 -8.20
C LYS A 132 -2.49 20.83 -8.71
N ILE A 133 -3.42 21.61 -8.12
CA ILE A 133 -4.85 21.53 -8.46
C ILE A 133 -5.16 22.28 -9.76
N PHE A 134 -4.51 23.42 -10.00
CA PHE A 134 -4.78 24.27 -11.17
C PHE A 134 -4.31 23.67 -12.49
N VAL A 135 -3.31 22.78 -12.46
CA VAL A 135 -2.77 22.15 -13.68
C VAL A 135 -3.75 21.16 -14.31
N HIS A 136 -4.70 20.60 -13.54
CA HIS A 136 -5.64 19.58 -14.03
C HIS A 136 -7.02 20.13 -14.42
N ALA A 137 -7.36 21.36 -14.02
CA ALA A 137 -8.62 21.97 -14.38
C ALA A 137 -8.66 22.40 -15.87
N GLU A 138 -7.50 22.67 -16.47
CA GLU A 138 -7.38 23.03 -17.89
C GLU A 138 -7.16 21.83 -18.84
N GLU A 139 -6.75 20.65 -18.31
CA GLU A 139 -6.43 19.48 -19.14
C GLU A 139 -7.61 18.53 -19.39
N GLY A 140 -8.84 18.90 -19.06
CA GLY A 140 -10.05 18.09 -19.29
C GLY A 140 -10.37 17.76 -20.77
N ILE A 141 -9.53 18.11 -21.74
CA ILE A 141 -9.79 17.95 -23.19
C ILE A 141 -8.66 17.26 -23.97
N SER A 142 -7.63 16.71 -23.35
CA SER A 142 -6.61 16.02 -24.13
C SER A 142 -6.15 14.72 -23.49
N LYS A 143 -6.55 13.60 -24.11
CA LYS A 143 -6.06 12.25 -23.82
C LYS A 143 -4.63 12.03 -24.33
N GLN A 144 -3.68 12.88 -23.96
CA GLN A 144 -2.27 12.58 -24.18
C GLN A 144 -1.61 12.25 -22.82
N PRO A 145 -0.94 11.07 -22.71
CA PRO A 145 -0.23 10.73 -21.48
C PRO A 145 0.82 11.82 -21.20
N SER A 146 0.79 12.36 -19.99
CA SER A 146 1.70 13.41 -19.61
C SER A 146 3.15 12.98 -19.77
N LYS A 147 4.03 13.94 -20.17
CA LYS A 147 5.49 13.71 -20.33
C LYS A 147 6.12 13.10 -19.06
N PHE A 148 5.45 13.26 -17.93
CA PHE A 148 5.85 12.75 -16.62
C PHE A 148 5.51 11.24 -16.44
N GLU A 149 4.34 10.78 -16.90
CA GLU A 149 3.98 9.35 -16.91
C GLU A 149 4.89 8.55 -17.85
N TYR A 150 5.22 9.11 -19.01
CA TYR A 150 6.14 8.48 -19.96
C TYR A 150 7.54 8.31 -19.33
N ARG A 151 8.05 9.33 -18.60
CA ARG A 151 9.33 9.24 -17.89
C ARG A 151 9.30 8.19 -16.77
N LYS A 152 8.23 8.13 -15.98
CA LYS A 152 8.09 7.17 -14.87
C LYS A 152 7.98 5.72 -15.40
N LYS A 153 7.21 5.51 -16.46
CA LYS A 153 7.07 4.20 -17.11
C LYS A 153 8.38 3.72 -17.74
N LYS A 154 9.12 4.62 -18.39
CA LYS A 154 10.43 4.34 -18.98
C LYS A 154 11.49 4.01 -17.92
N SER A 155 11.49 4.71 -16.78
CA SER A 155 12.39 4.43 -15.65
C SER A 155 12.10 3.07 -15.00
N GLN A 156 10.84 2.68 -14.88
CA GLN A 156 10.46 1.37 -14.33
C GLN A 156 10.83 0.21 -15.27
N GLN A 157 10.63 0.37 -16.57
CA GLN A 157 11.05 -0.62 -17.56
C GLN A 157 12.55 -0.82 -17.53
N TYR A 158 13.33 0.27 -17.50
CA TYR A 158 14.77 0.19 -17.42
C TYR A 158 15.25 -0.55 -16.17
N LYS A 159 14.69 -0.27 -14.99
CA LYS A 159 15.03 -0.98 -13.75
C LYS A 159 14.78 -2.49 -13.85
N ARG A 160 13.65 -2.90 -14.42
CA ARG A 160 13.31 -4.32 -14.62
C ARG A 160 14.27 -5.01 -15.59
N THR A 161 14.55 -4.38 -16.73
CA THR A 161 15.48 -4.93 -17.73
C THR A 161 16.88 -5.07 -17.17
N ARG A 162 17.37 -4.07 -16.45
CA ARG A 162 18.66 -4.06 -15.77
C ARG A 162 18.79 -5.21 -14.79
N THR A 163 17.81 -5.39 -13.89
CA THR A 163 17.81 -6.50 -12.93
C THR A 163 17.81 -7.85 -13.62
N GLY A 164 17.03 -7.99 -14.71
CA GLY A 164 17.03 -9.22 -15.52
C GLY A 164 18.40 -9.53 -16.15
N LEU A 165 19.10 -8.52 -16.66
CA LEU A 165 20.43 -8.69 -17.25
C LEU A 165 21.48 -9.08 -16.19
N TYR A 166 21.45 -8.48 -15.00
CA TYR A 166 22.34 -8.90 -13.93
C TYR A 166 22.08 -10.33 -13.46
N LEU A 167 20.80 -10.75 -13.35
CA LEU A 167 20.45 -12.13 -13.00
C LEU A 167 20.90 -13.12 -14.07
N LEU A 168 20.65 -12.81 -15.35
CA LEU A 168 21.11 -13.64 -16.47
C LEU A 168 22.63 -13.77 -16.52
N GLY A 169 23.33 -12.65 -16.43
CA GLY A 169 24.79 -12.64 -16.43
C GLY A 169 25.39 -13.43 -15.26
N SER A 170 24.85 -13.27 -14.04
CA SER A 170 25.33 -14.01 -12.88
C SER A 170 25.03 -15.51 -12.96
N SER A 171 23.85 -15.90 -13.44
CA SER A 171 23.50 -17.32 -13.58
C SER A 171 24.36 -18.03 -14.62
N LEU A 172 24.64 -17.40 -15.76
CA LEU A 172 25.55 -17.93 -16.78
C LEU A 172 27.00 -18.04 -16.26
N THR A 173 27.47 -17.05 -15.52
CA THR A 173 28.82 -17.08 -14.93
C THR A 173 28.97 -18.23 -13.94
N ILE A 174 27.95 -18.43 -13.07
CA ILE A 174 27.94 -19.52 -12.09
C ILE A 174 27.88 -20.87 -12.81
N ALA A 175 26.97 -21.03 -13.78
CA ALA A 175 26.84 -22.27 -14.56
C ALA A 175 28.15 -22.64 -15.28
N GLY A 176 28.77 -21.65 -15.95
CA GLY A 176 30.06 -21.87 -16.62
C GLY A 176 31.22 -22.17 -15.67
N ALA A 177 31.23 -21.60 -14.46
CA ALA A 177 32.24 -21.92 -13.45
C ALA A 177 32.07 -23.35 -12.91
N MET A 178 30.84 -23.80 -12.70
CA MET A 178 30.54 -25.18 -12.25
C MET A 178 30.88 -26.25 -13.33
N ASP A 179 30.66 -25.91 -14.62
CA ASP A 179 30.96 -26.83 -15.70
C ASP A 179 32.48 -26.96 -15.96
N MET A 180 33.22 -25.89 -15.68
CA MET A 180 34.69 -25.88 -15.77
C MET A 180 35.37 -26.83 -14.75
N ASP A 181 34.77 -26.98 -13.57
CA ASP A 181 35.25 -27.90 -12.53
C ASP A 181 35.07 -29.39 -12.94
N ASN A 182 34.01 -29.65 -13.74
CA ASN A 182 33.67 -31.02 -14.18
C ASN A 182 34.39 -31.49 -15.44
N LYS A 183 34.74 -30.62 -16.38
CA LYS A 183 35.20 -30.99 -17.71
C LYS A 183 36.63 -30.56 -18.07
N ASN A 184 37.29 -29.77 -17.23
CA ASN A 184 38.58 -29.11 -17.52
C ASN A 184 38.63 -28.31 -18.85
N GLU A 185 37.45 -28.02 -19.44
CA GLU A 185 37.30 -27.19 -20.63
C GLU A 185 36.47 -25.94 -20.32
N MET A 186 36.94 -24.82 -20.83
CA MET A 186 36.25 -23.54 -20.61
C MET A 186 34.92 -23.50 -21.37
N SER A 187 33.81 -23.63 -20.67
CA SER A 187 32.48 -23.55 -21.27
C SER A 187 32.19 -22.15 -21.76
N TRP A 188 31.42 -21.98 -22.82
CA TRP A 188 31.08 -20.69 -23.42
C TRP A 188 30.20 -19.83 -22.50
N GLU A 189 29.53 -20.43 -21.52
CA GLU A 189 28.65 -19.75 -20.58
C GLU A 189 29.40 -18.77 -19.68
N LEU A 190 30.62 -19.12 -19.27
CA LEU A 190 31.44 -18.27 -18.41
C LEU A 190 31.84 -16.94 -19.09
N PRO A 191 32.43 -16.93 -20.30
CA PRO A 191 32.74 -15.68 -20.99
C PRO A 191 31.48 -14.92 -21.38
N ALA A 192 30.38 -15.59 -21.75
CA ALA A 192 29.11 -14.94 -22.07
C ALA A 192 28.52 -14.25 -20.84
N GLY A 193 28.51 -14.89 -19.69
CA GLY A 193 28.04 -14.31 -18.44
C GLY A 193 28.83 -13.07 -18.02
N LEU A 194 30.18 -13.14 -18.12
CA LEU A 194 31.06 -12.01 -17.81
C LEU A 194 30.86 -10.82 -18.79
N LEU A 195 30.61 -11.11 -20.08
CA LEU A 195 30.30 -10.08 -21.07
C LEU A 195 28.99 -9.34 -20.75
N ILE A 196 27.94 -10.08 -20.37
CA ILE A 196 26.66 -9.50 -20.00
C ILE A 196 26.81 -8.64 -18.74
N LEU A 197 27.50 -9.13 -17.72
CA LEU A 197 27.73 -8.38 -16.47
C LEU A 197 28.54 -7.09 -16.71
N SER A 198 29.67 -7.21 -17.41
CA SER A 198 30.54 -6.06 -17.69
C SER A 198 29.85 -5.04 -18.61
N GLY A 199 29.12 -5.49 -19.61
CA GLY A 199 28.35 -4.62 -20.52
C GLY A 199 27.23 -3.88 -19.78
N THR A 200 26.49 -4.57 -18.91
CA THR A 200 25.44 -3.96 -18.10
C THR A 200 26.02 -2.93 -17.11
N TYR A 201 27.12 -3.26 -16.46
CA TYR A 201 27.82 -2.37 -15.54
C TYR A 201 28.36 -1.12 -16.26
N PHE A 202 28.98 -1.29 -17.42
CA PHE A 202 29.46 -0.17 -18.24
C PHE A 202 28.32 0.75 -18.68
N PHE A 203 27.20 0.16 -19.10
CA PHE A 203 26.02 0.94 -19.47
C PHE A 203 25.48 1.75 -18.29
N ASP A 204 25.41 1.17 -17.10
CA ASP A 204 24.91 1.83 -15.90
C ASP A 204 25.77 3.01 -15.46
N ILE A 205 27.08 2.88 -15.51
CA ILE A 205 28.00 3.91 -15.00
C ILE A 205 28.31 4.98 -16.04
N VAL A 206 28.48 4.58 -17.29
CA VAL A 206 28.99 5.52 -18.32
C VAL A 206 27.88 6.11 -19.18
N LEU A 207 26.96 5.27 -19.66
CA LEU A 207 25.97 5.70 -20.64
C LEU A 207 24.68 6.24 -19.98
N TYR A 208 24.17 5.58 -18.96
CA TYR A 208 22.92 5.98 -18.35
C TYR A 208 22.93 7.39 -17.74
N PRO A 209 23.97 7.82 -16.99
CA PRO A 209 24.03 9.18 -16.48
C PRO A 209 24.14 10.25 -17.57
N LYS A 210 24.83 9.94 -18.69
CA LYS A 210 24.96 10.88 -19.82
C LYS A 210 23.66 11.07 -20.58
N LEU A 211 22.83 10.01 -20.69
CA LEU A 211 21.54 10.06 -21.39
C LEU A 211 20.45 10.79 -20.57
N HIS A 212 20.60 10.93 -19.25
CA HIS A 212 19.60 11.51 -18.35
C HIS A 212 20.00 12.87 -17.78
N LYS A 213 21.14 13.42 -18.16
CA LYS A 213 21.59 14.80 -17.78
C LYS A 213 21.07 15.92 -18.70
N LYS A 214 20.03 15.63 -19.51
CA LYS A 214 19.36 16.68 -20.32
C LYS A 214 17.97 16.98 -19.78
#